data_66f3aa7258d908f4932695714e984fe2
#
_entry.id   66f3aa7258d908f4932695714e984fe2
#
_cell.length_a   1.000
_cell.length_b   1.000
_cell.length_c   1.000
_cell.angle_alpha   90.00
_cell.angle_beta   90.00
_cell.angle_gamma   90.00
#
_symmetry.space_group_name_H-M   'P 1'
#
loop_
_entity.id
_entity.type
_entity.pdbx_description
1 polymer ?
#
loop_
_entity_poly.entity_id
_entity_poly.type
_entity_poly.pdbx_seq_one_letter_code
_entity_poly.pdbx_strand_id
1 'polypeptide(L)'
;LGEELCACGVIPDLSRKISVIRSRNLSMSCVFQNLAGLQNRYPYNQWQEILGNCDVQLFLGCTDALTAEFISDRTGEVSISVTSKAKQLGTWRVSNYTPEYRETSGVGRRKLMTMDEVLRMDVDKALIIIRGKNVLEVDKYDYSKHPEAKKLRPSKAASHVPAWQTRKPQKKQASPVPPPQAAAKKPAQKKKPASTEKVVTVTKESIMKKKEDT
;
A
#
# COMPACT_ATOMS: atom_id res chain seq x y z
N LEU A 1 -7.06 -12.00 -7.54
CA LEU A 1 -7.81 -10.79 -7.29
C LEU A 1 -8.47 -10.91 -5.92
N GLY A 2 -8.16 -9.99 -5.00
CA GLY A 2 -8.80 -9.91 -3.68
C GLY A 2 -9.77 -8.74 -3.66
N GLU A 3 -11.00 -8.96 -4.09
CA GLU A 3 -12.06 -7.98 -4.00
C GLU A 3 -12.52 -7.85 -2.55
N GLU A 4 -12.78 -6.61 -2.11
CA GLU A 4 -13.21 -6.32 -0.74
C GLU A 4 -12.31 -6.93 0.35
N LEU A 5 -11.00 -6.73 0.24
CA LEU A 5 -10.01 -7.30 1.16
C LEU A 5 -10.39 -7.11 2.64
N CYS A 6 -10.98 -5.96 2.98
CA CYS A 6 -11.38 -5.67 4.35
C CYS A 6 -12.62 -6.46 4.81
N ALA A 7 -13.50 -6.87 3.90
CA ALA A 7 -14.70 -7.65 4.20
C ALA A 7 -14.39 -9.15 4.33
N CYS A 8 -13.42 -9.66 3.58
CA CYS A 8 -13.03 -11.07 3.59
C CYS A 8 -12.33 -11.54 4.88
N GLY A 9 -12.07 -10.65 5.84
CA GLY A 9 -11.34 -10.96 7.07
C GLY A 9 -9.85 -10.62 6.97
N VAL A 10 -9.09 -11.04 7.99
CA VAL A 10 -7.64 -10.78 8.05
C VAL A 10 -6.88 -11.95 7.42
N ILE A 11 -6.05 -11.65 6.43
CA ILE A 11 -5.10 -12.64 5.91
C ILE A 11 -3.84 -12.55 6.78
N PRO A 12 -3.47 -13.62 7.52
CA PRO A 12 -2.29 -13.59 8.37
C PRO A 12 -1.02 -13.27 7.57
N ASP A 13 -0.16 -12.41 8.10
CA ASP A 13 1.12 -12.01 7.52
C ASP A 13 1.04 -11.50 6.07
N LEU A 14 -0.04 -10.78 5.73
CA LEU A 14 -0.25 -10.29 4.36
C LEU A 14 0.87 -9.37 3.90
N SER A 15 1.30 -8.42 4.73
CA SER A 15 2.38 -7.49 4.41
C SER A 15 3.67 -8.23 4.03
N ARG A 16 4.03 -9.24 4.82
CA ARG A 16 5.19 -10.08 4.56
C ARG A 16 5.02 -10.93 3.29
N LYS A 17 3.83 -11.48 3.06
CA LYS A 17 3.54 -12.26 1.85
C LYS A 17 3.66 -11.40 0.59
N ILE A 18 3.10 -10.19 0.59
CA ILE A 18 3.18 -9.26 -0.54
C ILE A 18 4.64 -8.89 -0.86
N SER A 19 5.48 -8.67 0.14
CA SER A 19 6.89 -8.35 -0.11
C SER A 19 7.67 -9.48 -0.81
N VAL A 20 7.29 -10.73 -0.58
CA VAL A 20 8.00 -11.92 -1.09
C VAL A 20 7.43 -12.45 -2.40
N ILE A 21 6.14 -12.24 -2.70
CA ILE A 21 5.49 -12.84 -3.89
C ILE A 21 6.14 -12.42 -5.20
N ARG A 22 6.73 -11.23 -5.26
CA ARG A 22 7.44 -10.73 -6.44
C ARG A 22 8.55 -11.68 -6.90
N SER A 23 9.33 -12.23 -5.97
CA SER A 23 10.40 -13.19 -6.28
C SER A 23 9.90 -14.53 -6.82
N ARG A 24 8.59 -14.79 -6.68
CA ARG A 24 7.93 -16.03 -7.10
C ARG A 24 7.06 -15.86 -8.36
N ASN A 25 7.23 -14.78 -9.10
CA ASN A 25 6.44 -14.46 -10.29
C ASN A 25 4.92 -14.46 -10.03
N LEU A 26 4.51 -14.06 -8.81
CA LEU A 26 3.11 -13.91 -8.44
C LEU A 26 2.76 -12.43 -8.38
N SER A 27 1.61 -12.06 -8.93
CA SER A 27 1.03 -10.73 -8.77
C SER A 27 -0.24 -10.82 -7.94
N MET A 28 -0.47 -9.81 -7.11
CA MET A 28 -1.65 -9.70 -6.28
C MET A 28 -2.32 -8.35 -6.51
N SER A 29 -3.61 -8.37 -6.81
CA SER A 29 -4.46 -7.17 -6.84
C SER A 29 -5.38 -7.19 -5.63
N CYS A 30 -5.30 -6.14 -4.81
CA CYS A 30 -6.15 -5.95 -3.65
C CYS A 30 -7.07 -4.78 -3.89
N VAL A 31 -8.35 -4.95 -3.59
CA VAL A 31 -9.35 -3.89 -3.65
C VAL A 31 -9.89 -3.65 -2.24
N PHE A 32 -9.97 -2.41 -1.83
CA PHE A 32 -10.54 -2.00 -0.56
C PHE A 32 -11.28 -0.68 -0.71
N GLN A 33 -12.30 -0.46 0.11
CA GLN A 33 -13.21 0.68 -0.03
C GLN A 33 -12.58 1.98 0.49
N ASN A 34 -11.86 1.91 1.61
CA ASN A 34 -11.23 3.06 2.25
C ASN A 34 -10.00 2.65 3.06
N LEU A 35 -9.15 3.63 3.35
CA LEU A 35 -7.93 3.39 4.14
C LEU A 35 -8.23 3.13 5.62
N ALA A 36 -9.29 3.72 6.16
CA ALA A 36 -9.68 3.48 7.55
C ALA A 36 -10.01 2.00 7.81
N GLY A 37 -10.74 1.36 6.89
CA GLY A 37 -11.01 -0.07 6.94
C GLY A 37 -9.74 -0.91 6.85
N LEU A 38 -8.81 -0.53 5.99
CA LEU A 38 -7.52 -1.21 5.87
C LEU A 38 -6.68 -1.04 7.15
N GLN A 39 -6.63 0.15 7.72
CA GLN A 39 -5.92 0.45 8.96
C GLN A 39 -6.48 -0.34 10.15
N ASN A 40 -7.80 -0.46 10.26
CA ASN A 40 -8.45 -1.24 11.31
C ASN A 40 -8.16 -2.74 11.20
N ARG A 41 -8.05 -3.26 9.98
CA ARG A 41 -7.76 -4.69 9.73
C ARG A 41 -6.30 -5.04 9.90
N TYR A 42 -5.41 -4.15 9.52
CA TYR A 42 -3.95 -4.33 9.55
C TYR A 42 -3.30 -3.22 10.39
N PRO A 43 -3.42 -3.29 11.73
CA PRO A 43 -2.88 -2.28 12.64
C PRO A 43 -1.35 -2.27 12.65
N TYR A 44 -0.73 -1.42 13.47
CA TYR A 44 0.72 -1.34 13.68
C TYR A 44 1.51 -1.08 12.39
N ASN A 45 1.01 -0.16 11.53
CA ASN A 45 1.62 0.21 10.26
C ASN A 45 1.70 -0.90 9.19
N GLN A 46 1.13 -2.08 9.42
CA GLN A 46 1.07 -3.14 8.41
C GLN A 46 0.34 -2.70 7.14
N TRP A 47 -0.69 -1.87 7.29
CA TRP A 47 -1.39 -1.27 6.15
C TRP A 47 -0.50 -0.41 5.27
N GLN A 48 0.45 0.32 5.87
CA GLN A 48 1.44 1.12 5.11
C GLN A 48 2.43 0.23 4.37
N GLU A 49 2.85 -0.88 4.97
CA GLU A 49 3.70 -1.88 4.29
C GLU A 49 2.97 -2.49 3.08
N ILE A 50 1.67 -2.81 3.23
CA ILE A 50 0.87 -3.33 2.12
C ILE A 50 0.83 -2.32 0.97
N LEU A 51 0.52 -1.06 1.24
CA LEU A 51 0.48 0.00 0.24
C LEU A 51 1.86 0.31 -0.36
N GLY A 52 2.91 0.28 0.48
CA GLY A 52 4.29 0.53 0.05
C GLY A 52 4.84 -0.52 -0.89
N ASN A 53 4.35 -1.75 -0.81
CA ASN A 53 4.72 -2.85 -1.70
C ASN A 53 3.91 -2.89 -3.01
N CYS A 54 2.90 -2.02 -3.16
CA CYS A 54 2.12 -1.90 -4.39
C CYS A 54 2.82 -0.92 -5.36
N ASP A 55 3.33 -1.42 -6.47
CA ASP A 55 3.96 -0.60 -7.52
C ASP A 55 2.95 0.24 -8.29
N VAL A 56 1.71 -0.22 -8.39
CA VAL A 56 0.60 0.47 -9.06
C VAL A 56 -0.56 0.61 -8.08
N GLN A 57 -1.06 1.82 -7.93
CA GLN A 57 -2.24 2.12 -7.12
C GLN A 57 -3.28 2.80 -8.02
N LEU A 58 -4.47 2.22 -8.09
CA LEU A 58 -5.61 2.76 -8.81
C LEU A 58 -6.60 3.34 -7.81
N PHE A 59 -6.87 4.63 -7.92
CA PHE A 59 -7.82 5.35 -7.10
C PHE A 59 -9.06 5.70 -7.92
N LEU A 60 -10.23 5.24 -7.47
CA LEU A 60 -11.49 5.40 -8.18
C LEU A 60 -12.42 6.45 -7.55
N GLY A 61 -11.99 7.10 -6.48
CA GLY A 61 -12.76 8.05 -5.70
C GLY A 61 -12.90 7.62 -4.24
N CYS A 62 -13.16 8.59 -3.36
CA CYS A 62 -13.40 8.35 -1.94
C CYS A 62 -14.39 9.38 -1.40
N THR A 63 -14.95 9.08 -0.22
CA THR A 63 -15.81 9.99 0.53
C THR A 63 -15.24 10.30 1.91
N ASP A 64 -14.16 9.63 2.30
CA ASP A 64 -13.51 9.78 3.60
C ASP A 64 -12.26 10.67 3.52
N ALA A 65 -12.08 11.48 4.55
CA ALA A 65 -11.00 12.46 4.65
C ALA A 65 -9.62 11.81 4.66
N LEU A 66 -9.46 10.68 5.37
CA LEU A 66 -8.18 9.98 5.52
C LEU A 66 -7.64 9.48 4.17
N THR A 67 -8.51 8.88 3.35
CA THR A 67 -8.14 8.43 2.00
C THR A 67 -7.84 9.63 1.11
N ALA A 68 -8.64 10.71 1.19
CA ALA A 68 -8.42 11.91 0.38
C ALA A 68 -7.09 12.59 0.72
N GLU A 69 -6.75 12.71 2.01
CA GLU A 69 -5.47 13.26 2.45
C GLU A 69 -4.28 12.42 1.95
N PHE A 70 -4.36 11.10 2.10
CA PHE A 70 -3.35 10.17 1.61
C PHE A 70 -3.12 10.31 0.10
N ILE A 71 -4.17 10.40 -0.70
CA ILE A 71 -4.05 10.57 -2.15
C ILE A 71 -3.49 11.95 -2.48
N SER A 72 -3.95 13.02 -1.80
CA SER A 72 -3.43 14.38 -1.96
C SER A 72 -1.91 14.44 -1.72
N ASP A 73 -1.41 13.77 -0.69
CA ASP A 73 0.03 13.71 -0.40
C ASP A 73 0.80 12.91 -1.46
N ARG A 74 0.18 11.86 -1.98
CA ARG A 74 0.77 11.02 -3.05
C ARG A 74 0.82 11.71 -4.42
N THR A 75 -0.06 12.66 -4.69
CA THR A 75 -0.03 13.44 -5.95
C THR A 75 1.14 14.40 -6.00
N GLY A 76 1.72 14.77 -4.84
CA GLY A 76 2.87 15.66 -4.73
C GLY A 76 2.52 17.15 -4.83
N GLU A 77 3.55 17.96 -4.98
CA GLU A 77 3.44 19.42 -5.03
C GLU A 77 3.85 19.97 -6.38
N VAL A 78 3.25 21.09 -6.77
CA VAL A 78 3.58 21.86 -7.98
C VAL A 78 3.97 23.27 -7.60
N SER A 79 4.96 23.83 -8.29
CA SER A 79 5.34 25.23 -8.15
C SER A 79 4.41 26.08 -8.99
N ILE A 80 3.80 27.10 -8.37
CA ILE A 80 2.95 28.07 -9.01
C ILE A 80 3.57 29.47 -8.94
N SER A 81 3.43 30.27 -9.98
CA SER A 81 3.78 31.68 -9.94
C SER A 81 2.65 32.48 -9.29
N VAL A 82 2.97 33.17 -8.22
CA VAL A 82 2.03 34.02 -7.51
C VAL A 82 2.42 35.47 -7.77
N THR A 83 1.52 36.24 -8.39
CA THR A 83 1.71 37.67 -8.62
C THR A 83 0.76 38.44 -7.72
N SER A 84 1.31 39.21 -6.79
CA SER A 84 0.55 40.09 -5.93
C SER A 84 0.66 41.54 -6.43
N LYS A 85 -0.49 42.17 -6.69
CA LYS A 85 -0.58 43.58 -7.12
C LYS A 85 -1.14 44.40 -5.99
N ALA A 86 -0.32 45.28 -5.40
CA ALA A 86 -0.76 46.24 -4.40
C ALA A 86 -0.93 47.60 -5.05
N LYS A 87 -2.11 48.19 -4.87
CA LYS A 87 -2.42 49.58 -5.29
C LYS A 87 -2.64 50.40 -4.02
N GLN A 88 -1.84 51.41 -3.81
CA GLN A 88 -2.04 52.33 -2.72
C GLN A 88 -3.17 53.31 -3.07
N LEU A 89 -4.32 53.16 -2.42
CA LEU A 89 -5.44 54.12 -2.56
C LEU A 89 -5.27 55.24 -1.49
N GLY A 90 -4.54 56.28 -1.85
CA GLY A 90 -4.43 57.47 -0.99
C GLY A 90 -5.60 58.42 -1.23
N THR A 91 -6.58 58.43 -0.30
CA THR A 91 -7.80 59.27 -0.44
C THR A 91 -7.56 60.74 -0.19
N TRP A 92 -6.40 61.17 0.36
CA TRP A 92 -6.17 62.55 0.80
C TRP A 92 -4.86 63.20 0.32
N ARG A 93 -4.13 62.64 -0.60
CA ARG A 93 -2.92 63.26 -1.17
C ARG A 93 -3.18 63.76 -2.61
N VAL A 94 -3.52 65.02 -2.73
CA VAL A 94 -3.69 65.74 -4.02
C VAL A 94 -2.37 65.91 -4.79
N SER A 95 -1.24 65.53 -4.19
CA SER A 95 0.10 65.86 -4.70
C SER A 95 0.78 64.74 -5.51
N ASN A 96 0.30 63.50 -5.52
CA ASN A 96 0.95 62.45 -6.32
C ASN A 96 -0.03 61.91 -7.36
N TYR A 97 0.06 62.44 -8.55
CA TYR A 97 -0.73 62.04 -9.72
C TYR A 97 -0.32 60.67 -10.33
N THR A 98 0.73 60.03 -9.83
CA THR A 98 1.17 58.70 -10.25
C THR A 98 0.73 57.69 -9.21
N PRO A 99 -0.24 56.80 -9.53
CA PRO A 99 -0.57 55.69 -8.62
C PRO A 99 0.64 54.75 -8.53
N GLU A 100 1.14 54.57 -7.29
CA GLU A 100 2.19 53.60 -7.06
C GLU A 100 1.61 52.18 -7.16
N TYR A 101 1.93 51.53 -8.25
CA TYR A 101 1.65 50.12 -8.45
C TYR A 101 2.88 49.33 -7.98
N ARG A 102 2.71 48.50 -7.00
CA ARG A 102 3.72 47.53 -6.61
C ARG A 102 3.29 46.15 -7.08
N GLU A 103 4.04 45.57 -7.99
CA GLU A 103 3.86 44.20 -8.44
C GLU A 103 4.99 43.37 -7.83
N THR A 104 4.62 42.35 -7.04
CA THR A 104 5.57 41.41 -6.47
C THR A 104 5.24 40.04 -7.03
N SER A 105 6.16 39.47 -7.79
CA SER A 105 6.06 38.09 -8.29
C SER A 105 6.92 37.17 -7.42
N GLY A 106 6.38 36.04 -7.05
CA GLY A 106 7.05 35.01 -6.27
C GLY A 106 6.66 33.62 -6.76
N VAL A 107 7.43 32.61 -6.36
CA VAL A 107 7.10 31.21 -6.62
C VAL A 107 6.54 30.62 -5.33
N GLY A 108 5.31 30.21 -5.39
CA GLY A 108 4.62 29.47 -4.31
C GLY A 108 4.62 27.97 -4.59
N ARG A 109 4.40 27.18 -3.55
CA ARG A 109 4.17 25.73 -3.66
C ARG A 109 2.71 25.45 -3.36
N ARG A 110 2.12 24.57 -4.15
CA ARG A 110 0.76 24.07 -3.95
C ARG A 110 0.74 22.56 -4.13
N LYS A 111 -0.05 21.83 -3.36
CA LYS A 111 -0.34 20.43 -3.67
C LYS A 111 -0.95 20.34 -5.07
N LEU A 112 -0.54 19.34 -5.84
CA LEU A 112 -1.07 19.13 -7.21
C LEU A 112 -2.59 18.95 -7.16
N MET A 113 -3.07 18.15 -6.21
CA MET A 113 -4.48 18.03 -5.85
C MET A 113 -4.63 18.22 -4.36
N THR A 114 -5.46 19.16 -3.96
CA THR A 114 -5.81 19.33 -2.54
C THR A 114 -6.80 18.23 -2.10
N MET A 115 -6.91 17.98 -0.80
CA MET A 115 -7.88 17.03 -0.25
C MET A 115 -9.31 17.30 -0.74
N ASP A 116 -9.70 18.56 -0.83
CA ASP A 116 -11.02 18.99 -1.31
C ASP A 116 -11.23 18.66 -2.79
N GLU A 117 -10.21 18.87 -3.62
CA GLU A 117 -10.23 18.50 -5.05
C GLU A 117 -10.31 16.99 -5.24
N VAL A 118 -9.65 16.21 -4.40
CA VAL A 118 -9.73 14.73 -4.42
C VAL A 118 -11.13 14.25 -4.05
N LEU A 119 -11.76 14.85 -3.03
CA LEU A 119 -13.13 14.51 -2.62
C LEU A 119 -14.18 14.87 -3.66
N ARG A 120 -13.92 15.92 -4.46
CA ARG A 120 -14.81 16.40 -5.52
C ARG A 120 -14.45 15.89 -6.90
N MET A 121 -13.53 14.95 -6.99
CA MET A 121 -13.14 14.34 -8.27
C MET A 121 -14.36 13.75 -8.97
N ASP A 122 -14.44 13.95 -10.28
CA ASP A 122 -15.53 13.43 -11.11
C ASP A 122 -15.65 11.91 -10.99
N VAL A 123 -16.89 11.42 -10.94
CA VAL A 123 -17.19 9.98 -10.82
C VAL A 123 -16.63 9.18 -11.98
N ASP A 124 -16.54 9.79 -13.17
CA ASP A 124 -16.04 9.12 -14.38
C ASP A 124 -14.50 9.12 -14.48
N LYS A 125 -13.81 9.78 -13.54
CA LYS A 125 -12.36 9.87 -13.52
C LYS A 125 -11.72 8.94 -12.49
N ALA A 126 -10.48 8.55 -12.77
CA ALA A 126 -9.65 7.74 -11.89
C ALA A 126 -8.21 8.27 -11.89
N LEU A 127 -7.50 8.09 -10.77
CA LEU A 127 -6.08 8.40 -10.68
C LEU A 127 -5.27 7.11 -10.67
N ILE A 128 -4.22 7.07 -11.48
CA ILE A 128 -3.26 5.97 -11.50
C ILE A 128 -1.93 6.50 -10.98
N ILE A 129 -1.49 5.93 -9.87
CA ILE A 129 -0.21 6.24 -9.24
C ILE A 129 0.73 5.07 -9.52
N ILE A 130 1.76 5.32 -10.32
CA ILE A 130 2.77 4.32 -10.69
C ILE A 130 4.10 4.74 -10.07
N ARG A 131 4.79 3.78 -9.46
CA ARG A 131 6.11 4.01 -8.87
C ARG A 131 7.07 4.62 -9.90
N GLY A 132 7.69 5.75 -9.56
CA GLY A 132 8.67 6.44 -10.41
C GLY A 132 8.07 7.19 -11.61
N LYS A 133 6.76 7.37 -11.66
CA LYS A 133 6.07 8.18 -12.67
C LYS A 133 5.18 9.23 -12.04
N ASN A 134 4.87 10.25 -12.82
CA ASN A 134 3.86 11.23 -12.44
C ASN A 134 2.49 10.56 -12.34
N VAL A 135 1.63 11.13 -11.51
CA VAL A 135 0.24 10.69 -11.38
C VAL A 135 -0.50 10.94 -12.71
N LEU A 136 -1.27 9.95 -13.12
CA LEU A 136 -2.09 10.01 -14.33
C LEU A 136 -3.55 10.12 -13.93
N GLU A 137 -4.25 11.13 -14.46
CA GLU A 137 -5.70 11.21 -14.42
C GLU A 137 -6.24 10.57 -15.71
N VAL A 138 -7.16 9.63 -15.58
CA VAL A 138 -7.73 8.86 -16.70
C VAL A 138 -9.23 8.75 -16.56
N ASP A 139 -9.92 8.59 -17.67
CA ASP A 139 -11.34 8.30 -17.68
C ASP A 139 -11.60 6.81 -17.36
N LYS A 140 -12.62 6.53 -16.55
CA LYS A 140 -13.06 5.17 -16.27
C LYS A 140 -13.65 4.55 -17.52
N TYR A 141 -13.20 3.35 -17.85
CA TYR A 141 -13.73 2.62 -18.98
C TYR A 141 -14.93 1.78 -18.59
N ASP A 142 -16.06 1.99 -19.24
CA ASP A 142 -17.25 1.19 -19.05
C ASP A 142 -17.10 -0.18 -19.74
N TYR A 143 -17.18 -1.25 -18.96
CA TYR A 143 -17.06 -2.62 -19.46
C TYR A 143 -18.10 -2.96 -20.56
N SER A 144 -19.26 -2.29 -20.55
CA SER A 144 -20.30 -2.50 -21.56
C SER A 144 -19.85 -2.10 -22.97
N LYS A 145 -18.90 -1.15 -23.08
CA LYS A 145 -18.31 -0.70 -24.33
C LYS A 145 -17.19 -1.61 -24.86
N HIS A 146 -16.73 -2.56 -24.03
CA HIS A 146 -15.68 -3.49 -24.44
C HIS A 146 -16.17 -4.44 -25.53
N PRO A 147 -15.37 -4.74 -26.58
CA PRO A 147 -15.78 -5.64 -27.67
C PRO A 147 -16.24 -7.00 -27.19
N GLU A 148 -15.67 -7.50 -26.09
CA GLU A 148 -16.04 -8.77 -25.49
C GLU A 148 -17.31 -8.73 -24.61
N ALA A 149 -17.85 -7.55 -24.33
CA ALA A 149 -19.07 -7.42 -23.53
C ALA A 149 -20.25 -8.20 -24.15
N LYS A 150 -20.28 -8.28 -25.49
CA LYS A 150 -21.29 -9.05 -26.22
C LYS A 150 -21.24 -10.57 -25.92
N LYS A 151 -20.12 -11.07 -25.41
CA LYS A 151 -19.93 -12.47 -25.02
C LYS A 151 -20.37 -12.75 -23.57
N LEU A 152 -20.58 -11.71 -22.77
CA LEU A 152 -21.02 -11.83 -21.39
C LEU A 152 -22.46 -12.34 -21.35
N ARG A 153 -22.68 -13.42 -20.63
CA ARG A 153 -24.01 -13.98 -20.39
C ARG A 153 -24.37 -13.84 -18.92
N PRO A 154 -25.53 -13.30 -18.56
CA PRO A 154 -25.98 -13.25 -17.18
C PRO A 154 -26.13 -14.68 -16.65
N SER A 155 -25.43 -14.97 -15.53
CA SER A 155 -25.51 -16.27 -14.86
C SER A 155 -25.83 -16.05 -13.38
N LYS A 156 -26.70 -16.87 -12.82
CA LYS A 156 -26.98 -16.82 -11.38
C LYS A 156 -25.81 -17.46 -10.63
N ALA A 157 -25.31 -16.82 -9.61
CA ALA A 157 -24.21 -17.32 -8.79
C ALA A 157 -24.52 -18.72 -8.20
N ALA A 158 -25.80 -18.97 -7.84
CA ALA A 158 -26.24 -20.25 -7.31
C ALA A 158 -26.15 -21.42 -8.32
N SER A 159 -26.12 -21.13 -9.62
CA SER A 159 -25.98 -22.14 -10.67
C SER A 159 -24.54 -22.37 -11.13
N HIS A 160 -23.62 -21.56 -10.64
CA HIS A 160 -22.20 -21.66 -10.98
C HIS A 160 -21.51 -22.79 -10.21
N VAL A 161 -21.09 -23.82 -10.93
CA VAL A 161 -20.27 -24.91 -10.38
C VAL A 161 -18.78 -24.58 -10.67
N PRO A 162 -17.97 -24.29 -9.65
CA PRO A 162 -16.56 -23.98 -9.87
C PRO A 162 -15.79 -25.15 -10.49
N ALA A 163 -14.86 -24.86 -11.37
CA ALA A 163 -14.07 -25.87 -12.08
C ALA A 163 -13.30 -26.84 -11.15
N TRP A 164 -13.02 -26.42 -9.91
CA TRP A 164 -12.37 -27.28 -8.91
C TRP A 164 -13.30 -28.32 -8.31
N GLN A 165 -14.63 -28.09 -8.30
CA GLN A 165 -15.65 -29.06 -7.85
C GLN A 165 -15.91 -30.14 -8.91
N THR A 166 -15.72 -29.82 -10.19
CA THR A 166 -15.89 -30.76 -11.30
C THR A 166 -14.69 -31.65 -11.54
N ARG A 167 -13.53 -31.34 -10.94
CA ARG A 167 -12.37 -32.22 -11.01
C ARG A 167 -12.65 -33.48 -10.21
N LYS A 168 -12.92 -34.59 -10.91
CA LYS A 168 -12.88 -35.91 -10.31
C LYS A 168 -11.54 -36.06 -9.56
N PRO A 169 -11.53 -36.58 -8.31
CA PRO A 169 -10.29 -36.77 -7.58
C PRO A 169 -9.36 -37.64 -8.45
N GLN A 170 -8.28 -37.07 -8.96
CA GLN A 170 -7.24 -37.87 -9.56
C GLN A 170 -6.77 -38.82 -8.47
N LYS A 171 -7.01 -40.14 -8.65
CA LYS A 171 -6.35 -41.16 -7.83
C LYS A 171 -4.89 -40.82 -7.82
N LYS A 172 -4.37 -40.36 -6.68
CA LYS A 172 -2.92 -40.26 -6.48
C LYS A 172 -2.39 -41.63 -6.79
N GLN A 173 -1.69 -41.76 -7.91
CA GLN A 173 -0.86 -42.93 -8.17
C GLN A 173 0.12 -42.94 -6.98
N ALA A 174 -0.05 -43.92 -6.13
CA ALA A 174 0.88 -44.17 -5.04
C ALA A 174 2.24 -44.38 -5.73
N SER A 175 3.16 -43.43 -5.53
CA SER A 175 4.55 -43.66 -5.89
C SER A 175 4.97 -44.96 -5.23
N PRO A 176 5.62 -45.90 -5.96
CA PRO A 176 6.06 -47.14 -5.36
C PRO A 176 7.00 -46.82 -4.18
N VAL A 177 6.59 -47.25 -2.99
CA VAL A 177 7.37 -47.12 -1.79
C VAL A 177 8.68 -47.93 -2.06
N PRO A 178 9.87 -47.32 -2.00
CA PRO A 178 11.09 -48.06 -2.13
C PRO A 178 11.17 -49.09 -1.00
N PRO A 179 11.66 -50.31 -1.27
CA PRO A 179 11.76 -51.38 -0.30
C PRO A 179 12.61 -50.91 0.91
N PRO A 180 12.29 -51.34 2.16
CA PRO A 180 13.02 -50.92 3.35
C PRO A 180 14.47 -51.35 3.23
N GLN A 181 15.37 -50.37 3.15
CA GLN A 181 16.79 -50.61 3.23
C GLN A 181 17.12 -51.17 4.63
N ALA A 182 17.74 -52.35 4.63
CA ALA A 182 18.21 -53.03 5.84
C ALA A 182 19.08 -52.06 6.67
N ALA A 183 18.74 -51.96 7.95
CA ALA A 183 19.39 -51.11 8.95
C ALA A 183 20.90 -51.40 9.00
N ALA A 184 21.72 -50.52 8.49
CA ALA A 184 23.15 -50.52 8.74
C ALA A 184 23.41 -50.13 10.18
N LYS A 185 24.07 -51.00 10.93
CA LYS A 185 24.46 -50.80 12.34
C LYS A 185 25.36 -49.58 12.45
N LYS A 186 24.93 -48.57 13.22
CA LYS A 186 25.73 -47.39 13.58
C LYS A 186 26.88 -47.81 14.48
N PRO A 187 28.13 -47.40 14.25
CA PRO A 187 29.22 -47.60 15.20
C PRO A 187 29.03 -46.69 16.43
N ALA A 188 29.34 -47.22 17.58
CA ALA A 188 29.23 -46.61 18.91
C ALA A 188 30.10 -45.33 18.97
N GLN A 189 29.47 -44.20 19.23
CA GLN A 189 30.18 -42.96 19.54
C GLN A 189 30.64 -42.97 21.01
N LYS A 190 31.93 -42.82 21.20
CA LYS A 190 32.59 -42.59 22.49
C LYS A 190 32.12 -41.25 23.07
N LYS A 191 31.59 -41.27 24.32
CA LYS A 191 31.25 -40.09 25.09
C LYS A 191 32.52 -39.26 25.38
N LYS A 192 32.52 -37.99 24.96
CA LYS A 192 33.45 -36.97 25.45
C LYS A 192 32.90 -36.36 26.75
N PRO A 193 33.76 -35.99 27.71
CA PRO A 193 33.33 -35.44 29.00
C PRO A 193 32.81 -34.01 28.85
N ALA A 194 31.80 -33.69 29.65
CA ALA A 194 31.12 -32.38 29.71
C ALA A 194 32.12 -31.28 30.16
N SER A 195 32.23 -30.23 29.40
CA SER A 195 32.85 -28.97 29.80
C SER A 195 31.78 -28.13 30.51
N THR A 196 32.07 -27.79 31.76
CA THR A 196 31.26 -26.93 32.62
C THR A 196 31.28 -25.48 32.10
N GLU A 197 30.24 -25.04 31.47
CA GLU A 197 30.05 -23.62 31.20
C GLU A 197 29.56 -22.90 32.44
N LYS A 198 30.37 -21.99 32.95
CA LYS A 198 30.01 -21.07 34.03
C LYS A 198 28.99 -20.04 33.50
N VAL A 199 27.76 -20.14 33.94
CA VAL A 199 26.74 -19.12 33.78
C VAL A 199 27.13 -17.91 34.64
N VAL A 200 27.47 -16.79 34.00
CA VAL A 200 27.69 -15.52 34.69
C VAL A 200 26.35 -14.81 34.80
N THR A 201 25.79 -14.83 36.00
CA THR A 201 24.61 -14.07 36.40
C THR A 201 25.02 -12.60 36.59
N VAL A 202 24.57 -11.72 35.72
CA VAL A 202 24.76 -10.26 35.85
C VAL A 202 23.65 -9.73 36.76
N THR A 203 24.00 -9.37 37.99
CA THR A 203 23.10 -8.72 38.93
C THR A 203 22.98 -7.22 38.65
N LYS A 204 21.78 -6.67 38.88
CA LYS A 204 21.44 -5.23 38.58
C LYS A 204 22.33 -4.19 39.28
N GLU A 205 23.18 -4.56 40.20
CA GLU A 205 24.07 -3.62 40.90
C GLU A 205 25.32 -3.21 40.15
N SER A 206 25.72 -3.93 39.08
CA SER A 206 26.91 -3.61 38.30
C SER A 206 26.68 -2.50 37.24
N ILE A 207 25.43 -2.07 37.02
CA ILE A 207 25.06 -1.05 36.01
C ILE A 207 25.07 0.36 36.63
N MET A 208 24.95 0.50 37.95
CA MET A 208 24.90 1.82 38.59
C MET A 208 26.27 2.44 38.89
N LYS A 209 27.35 1.67 38.93
CA LYS A 209 28.70 2.19 39.23
C LYS A 209 29.44 2.81 38.03
N LYS A 210 28.89 2.81 36.86
CA LYS A 210 29.55 3.34 35.63
C LYS A 210 29.03 4.71 35.18
N LYS A 211 28.25 5.41 36.03
CA LYS A 211 27.70 6.76 35.74
C LYS A 211 28.22 7.87 36.63
N GLU A 212 29.18 7.58 37.49
CA GLU A 212 29.78 8.60 38.38
C GLU A 212 31.23 9.02 38.02
N ASP A 213 31.81 8.43 36.97
CA ASP A 213 33.15 8.80 36.49
C ASP A 213 33.13 9.24 35.01
N THR A 214 32.30 10.26 34.70
CA THR A 214 32.52 11.07 33.47
C THR A 214 31.88 12.44 33.62
#